data_c4bf5a21278c76a3441b3423daab94a9
#
_entry.id   c4bf5a21278c76a3441b3423daab94a9
#
_cell.length_a   1.000
_cell.length_b   1.000
_cell.length_c   1.000
_cell.angle_alpha   90.00
_cell.angle_beta   90.00
_cell.angle_gamma   90.00
#
_symmetry.space_group_name_H-M   'P 1'
#
loop_
_entity.id
_entity.type
_entity.pdbx_description
1 polymer ?
#
loop_
_entity_poly.entity_id
_entity_poly.type
_entity_poly.pdbx_seq_one_letter_code
_entity_poly.pdbx_strand_id
1 'polypeptide(L)'
;MKKNELKPAVVFEQFAKINEIPRPSKREEKMIEYLKNWGESRGLGTKVDETGNVIIRKPATKGYEHLKTVILQSHMDMVCDKLVDVEFDFDRDPIKTYIDGEWLTAEGTTLGADDGIGCAI
;
A
#
# COMPACT_ATOMS: atom_id res chain seq x y z
N MET A 1 2.94 18.87 -13.53
CA MET A 1 2.80 17.41 -13.66
C MET A 1 1.45 17.00 -13.10
N LYS A 2 0.78 16.05 -13.74
CA LYS A 2 -0.48 15.48 -13.24
C LYS A 2 -0.20 14.11 -12.62
N LYS A 3 -1.10 13.63 -11.72
CA LYS A 3 -0.93 12.32 -11.07
C LYS A 3 -0.77 11.15 -12.06
N ASN A 4 -1.45 11.21 -13.21
CA ASN A 4 -1.37 10.19 -14.25
C ASN A 4 -0.06 10.23 -15.07
N GLU A 5 0.78 11.23 -14.86
CA GLU A 5 2.09 11.36 -15.50
C GLU A 5 3.23 10.81 -14.65
N LEU A 6 2.94 10.40 -13.40
CA LEU A 6 3.92 9.80 -12.48
C LEU A 6 4.47 8.49 -13.03
N LYS A 7 5.77 8.27 -12.86
CA LYS A 7 6.47 7.06 -13.31
C LYS A 7 7.26 6.42 -12.16
N PRO A 8 7.27 5.09 -12.06
CA PRO A 8 6.55 4.12 -12.90
C PRO A 8 5.03 4.16 -12.65
N ALA A 9 4.24 4.21 -13.72
CA ALA A 9 2.78 4.39 -13.60
C ALA A 9 2.12 3.31 -12.73
N VAL A 10 2.51 2.04 -12.92
CA VAL A 10 1.93 0.91 -12.17
C VAL A 10 2.12 1.04 -10.66
N VAL A 11 3.25 1.53 -10.19
CA VAL A 11 3.53 1.73 -8.76
C VAL A 11 2.61 2.81 -8.19
N PHE A 12 2.50 3.95 -8.86
CA PHE A 12 1.65 5.04 -8.40
C PHE A 12 0.15 4.72 -8.49
N GLU A 13 -0.26 3.90 -9.45
CA GLU A 13 -1.63 3.36 -9.52
C GLU A 13 -1.95 2.45 -8.32
N GLN A 14 -1.02 1.56 -7.93
CA GLN A 14 -1.19 0.74 -6.74
C GLN A 14 -1.15 1.59 -5.47
N PHE A 15 -0.22 2.53 -5.38
CA PHE A 15 -0.15 3.45 -4.23
C PHE A 15 -1.42 4.29 -4.07
N ALA A 16 -2.02 4.75 -5.16
CA ALA A 16 -3.30 5.45 -5.10
C ALA A 16 -4.42 4.59 -4.51
N LYS A 17 -4.49 3.30 -4.88
CA LYS A 17 -5.44 2.35 -4.30
C LYS A 17 -5.18 2.09 -2.81
N ILE A 18 -3.93 1.96 -2.42
CA ILE A 18 -3.52 1.79 -1.02
C ILE A 18 -3.96 3.01 -0.19
N ASN A 19 -3.84 4.22 -0.73
CA ASN A 19 -4.25 5.44 -0.05
C ASN A 19 -5.77 5.61 0.12
N GLU A 20 -6.57 4.83 -0.60
CA GLU A 20 -8.02 4.77 -0.38
C GLU A 20 -8.40 3.94 0.86
N ILE A 21 -7.46 3.17 1.41
CA ILE A 21 -7.71 2.21 2.47
C ILE A 21 -7.13 2.74 3.79
N PRO A 22 -7.97 3.00 4.81
CA PRO A 22 -7.50 3.31 6.15
C PRO A 22 -6.60 2.20 6.70
N ARG A 23 -5.41 2.59 7.19
CA ARG A 23 -4.39 1.66 7.67
C ARG A 23 -3.55 2.22 8.84
N PRO A 24 -4.20 2.80 9.86
CA PRO A 24 -3.46 3.29 11.00
C PRO A 24 -2.78 2.14 11.75
N SER A 25 -1.59 2.39 12.30
CA SER A 25 -0.85 1.40 13.07
C SER A 25 -1.71 0.79 14.17
N LYS A 26 -1.72 -0.53 14.29
CA LYS A 26 -2.54 -1.36 15.19
C LYS A 26 -4.04 -1.41 14.86
N ARG A 27 -4.44 -0.88 13.72
CA ARG A 27 -5.82 -0.97 13.18
C ARG A 27 -5.77 -1.20 11.67
N GLU A 28 -5.03 -2.26 11.28
CA GLU A 28 -4.72 -2.56 9.88
C GLU A 28 -5.73 -3.50 9.21
N GLU A 29 -6.83 -3.85 9.86
CA GLU A 29 -7.78 -4.89 9.42
C GLU A 29 -8.25 -4.69 7.98
N LYS A 30 -8.56 -3.46 7.59
CA LYS A 30 -9.01 -3.14 6.24
C LYS A 30 -7.91 -3.35 5.21
N MET A 31 -6.68 -3.01 5.56
CA MET A 31 -5.53 -3.21 4.68
C MET A 31 -5.15 -4.69 4.56
N ILE A 32 -5.23 -5.44 5.65
CA ILE A 32 -5.05 -6.91 5.66
C ILE A 32 -6.05 -7.57 4.71
N GLU A 33 -7.32 -7.21 4.81
CA GLU A 33 -8.37 -7.73 3.94
C GLU A 33 -8.12 -7.36 2.47
N TYR A 34 -7.75 -6.12 2.21
CA TYR A 34 -7.40 -5.67 0.86
C TYR A 34 -6.26 -6.48 0.25
N LEU A 35 -5.15 -6.64 0.97
CA LEU A 35 -3.98 -7.39 0.48
C LEU A 35 -4.29 -8.87 0.30
N LYS A 36 -5.05 -9.45 1.22
CA LYS A 36 -5.53 -10.84 1.09
C LYS A 36 -6.35 -11.01 -0.20
N ASN A 37 -7.35 -10.17 -0.40
CA ASN A 37 -8.18 -10.20 -1.60
C ASN A 37 -7.38 -9.92 -2.88
N TRP A 38 -6.39 -9.04 -2.80
CA TRP A 38 -5.49 -8.74 -3.91
C TRP A 38 -4.71 -9.99 -4.36
N GLY A 39 -4.14 -10.72 -3.41
CA GLY A 39 -3.41 -11.97 -3.70
C GLY A 39 -4.32 -13.08 -4.21
N GLU A 40 -5.45 -13.32 -3.52
CA GLU A 40 -6.41 -14.37 -3.88
C GLU A 40 -7.05 -14.15 -5.25
N SER A 41 -7.43 -12.90 -5.58
CA SER A 41 -8.02 -12.55 -6.87
C SER A 41 -7.09 -12.78 -8.06
N ARG A 42 -5.79 -12.88 -7.81
CA ARG A 42 -4.76 -13.18 -8.82
C ARG A 42 -4.34 -14.65 -8.83
N GLY A 43 -5.03 -15.49 -8.06
CA GLY A 43 -4.71 -16.91 -7.94
C GLY A 43 -3.38 -17.19 -7.25
N LEU A 44 -2.88 -16.23 -6.47
CA LEU A 44 -1.63 -16.38 -5.72
C LEU A 44 -1.90 -17.02 -4.35
N GLY A 45 -1.00 -17.88 -3.91
CA GLY A 45 -1.06 -18.46 -2.56
C GLY A 45 -0.94 -17.35 -1.52
N THR A 46 -2.02 -17.09 -0.78
CA THR A 46 -2.09 -16.00 0.17
C THR A 46 -2.41 -16.51 1.56
N LYS A 47 -1.66 -16.06 2.55
CA LYS A 47 -1.85 -16.43 3.96
C LYS A 47 -1.77 -15.19 4.84
N VAL A 48 -2.65 -15.11 5.82
CA VAL A 48 -2.56 -14.16 6.94
C VAL A 48 -2.17 -14.94 8.17
N ASP A 49 -1.13 -14.51 8.87
CA ASP A 49 -0.68 -15.15 10.11
C ASP A 49 -1.43 -14.62 11.35
N GLU A 50 -1.10 -15.15 12.51
CA GLU A 50 -1.75 -14.83 13.80
C GLU A 50 -1.60 -13.35 14.20
N THR A 51 -0.52 -12.69 13.74
CA THR A 51 -0.23 -11.29 14.01
C THR A 51 -0.80 -10.33 12.97
N GLY A 52 -1.33 -10.87 11.86
CA GLY A 52 -1.90 -10.09 10.77
C GLY A 52 -0.91 -9.81 9.63
N ASN A 53 0.24 -10.45 9.60
CA ASN A 53 1.13 -10.37 8.44
C ASN A 53 0.49 -11.07 7.24
N VAL A 54 0.52 -10.43 6.09
CA VAL A 54 0.02 -11.00 4.83
C VAL A 54 1.19 -11.52 4.01
N ILE A 55 1.17 -12.80 3.71
CA ILE A 55 2.20 -13.48 2.92
C ILE A 55 1.59 -13.88 1.60
N ILE A 56 2.11 -13.36 0.50
CA ILE A 56 1.68 -13.68 -0.86
C ILE A 56 2.81 -14.39 -1.58
N ARG A 57 2.53 -15.57 -2.10
CA ARG A 57 3.52 -16.40 -2.83
C ARG A 57 3.20 -16.39 -4.31
N LYS A 58 4.14 -15.89 -5.09
CA LYS A 58 4.13 -16.00 -6.55
C LYS A 58 5.05 -17.15 -6.97
N PRO A 59 4.56 -18.11 -7.74
CA PRO A 59 5.42 -19.17 -8.30
C PRO A 59 6.55 -18.58 -9.16
N ALA A 60 7.63 -19.33 -9.28
CA ALA A 60 8.71 -18.97 -10.17
C ALA A 60 8.20 -18.84 -11.63
N THR A 61 8.81 -17.94 -12.37
CA THR A 61 8.61 -17.89 -13.82
C THR A 61 9.11 -19.20 -14.44
N LYS A 62 8.38 -19.73 -15.44
CA LYS A 62 8.75 -20.96 -16.12
C LYS A 62 10.22 -20.94 -16.58
N GLY A 63 10.96 -21.96 -16.21
CA GLY A 63 12.40 -22.10 -16.47
C GLY A 63 13.31 -21.53 -15.37
N TYR A 64 12.74 -20.87 -14.35
CA TYR A 64 13.48 -20.26 -13.24
C TYR A 64 13.24 -20.96 -11.88
N GLU A 65 12.58 -22.13 -11.89
CA GLU A 65 12.20 -22.87 -10.68
C GLU A 65 13.41 -23.33 -9.84
N HIS A 66 14.57 -23.43 -10.46
CA HIS A 66 15.83 -23.83 -9.82
C HIS A 66 16.51 -22.68 -9.05
N LEU A 67 16.04 -21.45 -9.24
CA LEU A 67 16.60 -20.29 -8.53
C LEU A 67 16.09 -20.20 -7.09
N LYS A 68 16.87 -19.55 -6.25
CA LYS A 68 16.47 -19.30 -4.86
C LYS A 68 15.26 -18.38 -4.78
N THR A 69 14.41 -18.65 -3.80
CA THR A 69 13.29 -17.77 -3.47
C THR A 69 13.80 -16.39 -3.04
N VAL A 70 13.18 -15.36 -3.58
CA VAL A 70 13.38 -13.96 -3.15
C VAL A 70 12.20 -13.56 -2.27
N ILE A 71 12.48 -12.90 -1.15
CA ILE A 71 11.49 -12.33 -0.26
C ILE A 71 11.55 -10.82 -0.39
N LEU A 72 10.43 -10.19 -0.74
CA LEU A 72 10.22 -8.76 -0.68
C LEU A 72 9.41 -8.46 0.58
N GLN A 73 9.83 -7.50 1.36
CA GLN A 73 9.16 -7.13 2.62
C GLN A 73 8.88 -5.64 2.65
N SER A 74 7.69 -5.31 3.14
CA SER A 74 7.25 -3.94 3.40
C SER A 74 6.29 -3.95 4.61
N HIS A 75 5.94 -2.78 5.16
CA HIS A 75 4.89 -2.70 6.16
C HIS A 75 3.66 -1.96 5.62
N MET A 76 2.48 -2.43 6.01
CA MET A 76 1.21 -1.94 5.48
C MET A 76 0.62 -0.75 6.23
N ASP A 77 0.97 -0.58 7.49
CA ASP A 77 0.48 0.51 8.32
C ASP A 77 1.14 1.85 8.02
N MET A 78 0.53 2.91 8.48
CA MET A 78 1.10 4.25 8.40
C MET A 78 0.92 5.01 9.71
N VAL A 79 1.85 5.92 9.98
CA VAL A 79 1.68 6.93 11.02
C VAL A 79 0.60 7.91 10.60
N CYS A 80 -0.39 8.10 11.46
CA CYS A 80 -1.54 8.96 11.21
C CYS A 80 -1.40 10.26 11.98
N ASP A 81 -1.13 11.33 11.26
CA ASP A 81 -1.06 12.70 11.79
C ASP A 81 -1.68 13.68 10.80
N LYS A 82 -2.17 14.80 11.29
CA LYS A 82 -2.83 15.83 10.49
C LYS A 82 -2.62 17.23 11.07
N LEU A 83 -2.83 18.23 10.24
CA LEU A 83 -2.86 19.62 10.69
C LEU A 83 -4.05 19.85 11.66
N VAL A 84 -3.86 20.74 12.60
CA VAL A 84 -4.81 20.98 13.72
C VAL A 84 -6.20 21.41 13.22
N ASP A 85 -6.25 22.17 12.16
CA ASP A 85 -7.47 22.74 11.55
C ASP A 85 -8.10 21.85 10.47
N VAL A 86 -7.53 20.67 10.22
CA VAL A 86 -8.06 19.70 9.24
C VAL A 86 -8.97 18.69 9.92
N GLU A 87 -10.20 18.57 9.43
CA GLU A 87 -11.09 17.48 9.81
C GLU A 87 -10.78 16.25 8.96
N PHE A 88 -10.37 15.17 9.62
CA PHE A 88 -10.03 13.91 8.97
C PHE A 88 -10.16 12.74 9.94
N ASP A 89 -10.80 11.66 9.52
CA ASP A 89 -10.94 10.43 10.28
C ASP A 89 -10.08 9.32 9.64
N PHE A 90 -8.95 9.01 10.25
CA PHE A 90 -8.03 7.99 9.76
C PHE A 90 -8.59 6.56 9.75
N ASP A 91 -9.71 6.32 10.40
CA ASP A 91 -10.39 5.01 10.36
C ASP A 91 -11.37 4.87 9.17
N ARG A 92 -11.71 5.99 8.50
CA ARG A 92 -12.72 6.01 7.43
C ARG A 92 -12.31 6.73 6.16
N ASP A 93 -11.56 7.82 6.30
CA ASP A 93 -11.31 8.71 5.17
C ASP A 93 -10.08 8.25 4.34
N PRO A 94 -10.16 8.31 3.02
CA PRO A 94 -9.03 8.08 2.15
C PRO A 94 -8.02 9.24 2.22
N ILE A 95 -6.74 8.94 2.09
CA ILE A 95 -5.70 9.97 1.98
C ILE A 95 -5.84 10.70 0.64
N LYS A 96 -6.13 11.99 0.70
CA LYS A 96 -6.22 12.85 -0.47
C LYS A 96 -4.84 13.34 -0.88
N THR A 97 -4.43 12.97 -2.07
CA THR A 97 -3.12 13.33 -2.59
C THR A 97 -3.20 14.35 -3.72
N TYR A 98 -2.17 15.19 -3.84
CA TYR A 98 -2.01 16.14 -4.96
C TYR A 98 -0.54 16.28 -5.34
N ILE A 99 -0.29 16.90 -6.48
CA ILE A 99 1.06 17.22 -6.95
C ILE A 99 1.40 18.65 -6.56
N ASP A 100 2.51 18.81 -5.86
CA ASP A 100 3.11 20.10 -5.54
C ASP A 100 4.51 20.16 -6.17
N GLY A 101 4.61 20.84 -7.30
CA GLY A 101 5.84 20.86 -8.10
C GLY A 101 6.25 19.47 -8.55
N GLU A 102 7.36 18.97 -8.01
CA GLU A 102 7.89 17.62 -8.27
C GLU A 102 7.48 16.58 -7.21
N TRP A 103 6.65 16.96 -6.24
CA TRP A 103 6.27 16.12 -5.10
C TRP A 103 4.84 15.64 -5.20
N LEU A 104 4.64 14.36 -4.89
CA LEU A 104 3.33 13.84 -4.51
C LEU A 104 3.16 14.01 -3.01
N THR A 105 2.14 14.72 -2.58
CA THR A 105 1.90 15.02 -1.17
C THR A 105 0.45 14.77 -0.77
N ALA A 106 0.13 14.87 0.52
CA ALA A 106 -1.21 14.70 1.05
C ALA A 106 -1.80 16.04 1.52
N GLU A 107 -3.11 16.17 1.39
CA GLU A 107 -3.86 17.38 1.76
C GLU A 107 -4.09 17.41 3.27
N GLY A 108 -3.19 18.07 3.99
CA GLY A 108 -3.32 18.31 5.43
C GLY A 108 -3.11 17.11 6.35
N THR A 109 -2.69 15.96 5.81
CA THR A 109 -2.40 14.73 6.55
C THR A 109 -1.01 14.18 6.21
N THR A 110 -0.56 13.19 6.96
CA THR A 110 0.54 12.33 6.53
C THR A 110 0.17 11.60 5.24
N LEU A 111 1.15 11.32 4.37
CA LEU A 111 0.95 10.67 3.08
C LEU A 111 0.95 9.14 3.18
N GLY A 112 1.74 8.59 4.10
CA GLY A 112 1.90 7.15 4.25
C GLY A 112 2.73 6.50 3.14
N ALA A 113 3.64 7.26 2.49
CA ALA A 113 4.57 6.70 1.51
C ALA A 113 5.55 5.71 2.16
N ASP A 114 5.86 5.92 3.42
CA ASP A 114 6.56 4.98 4.30
C ASP A 114 5.50 4.11 5.04
N ASP A 115 5.25 2.86 4.68
CA ASP A 115 5.89 2.16 3.57
C ASP A 115 4.88 1.76 2.48
N GLY A 116 3.89 2.61 2.23
CA GLY A 116 2.87 2.38 1.20
C GLY A 116 3.44 2.25 -0.21
N ILE A 117 4.55 2.92 -0.50
CA ILE A 117 5.26 2.75 -1.78
C ILE A 117 5.92 1.38 -1.83
N GLY A 118 6.53 0.91 -0.74
CA GLY A 118 7.06 -0.45 -0.66
C GLY A 118 5.98 -1.51 -0.89
N CYS A 119 4.77 -1.30 -0.36
CA CYS A 119 3.64 -2.19 -0.65
C CYS A 119 3.16 -2.12 -2.10
N ALA A 120 3.39 -1.01 -2.80
CA ALA A 120 2.93 -0.80 -4.18
C ALA A 120 3.87 -1.39 -5.25
N ILE A 121 5.12 -1.69 -4.89
CA ILE A 121 6.13 -2.28 -5.77
C ILE A 121 5.88 -3.79 -5.93
#